data_8bc31b92db6d10349609914f368a86c8
#
_entry.id   8bc31b92db6d10349609914f368a86c8
#
_cell.length_a   1.000
_cell.length_b   1.000
_cell.length_c   1.000
_cell.angle_alpha   90.00
_cell.angle_beta   90.00
_cell.angle_gamma   90.00
#
_symmetry.space_group_name_H-M   'P 1'
#
loop_
_entity.id
_entity.type
_entity.pdbx_description
1 polymer ?
#
loop_
_entity_poly.entity_id
_entity_poly.type
_entity_poly.pdbx_seq_one_letter_code
_entity_poly.pdbx_strand_id
1 'polypeptide(L)' 'MLDFEKPLFEIRNKIDSLKESQEKNEVDLQDEIDMLEASLKRETTKVYTNLK' A
#
# COMPACT_ATOMS: atom_id res chain seq x y z
N MET A 1 4.52 1.16 -20.91
CA MET A 1 4.56 0.49 -19.79
C MET A 1 5.06 1.30 -18.67
N LEU A 2 4.36 1.37 -17.64
CA LEU A 2 4.66 2.25 -16.54
C LEU A 2 5.20 1.47 -15.37
N ASP A 3 6.49 1.32 -15.33
CA ASP A 3 7.12 0.51 -14.30
C ASP A 3 6.94 1.11 -12.92
N PHE A 4 6.83 2.41 -12.85
CA PHE A 4 6.72 3.02 -11.53
C PHE A 4 5.35 2.80 -10.91
N GLU A 5 4.40 2.30 -11.66
CA GLU A 5 3.09 1.97 -11.10
C GLU A 5 3.08 0.60 -10.45
N LYS A 6 4.02 -0.23 -10.81
CA LYS A 6 4.08 -1.58 -10.28
C LYS A 6 4.19 -1.61 -8.75
N PRO A 7 5.13 -0.88 -8.16
CA PRO A 7 5.25 -0.91 -6.69
C PRO A 7 3.99 -0.40 -6.01
N LEU A 8 3.31 0.54 -6.63
CA LEU A 8 2.07 1.04 -6.03
C LEU A 8 1.02 -0.06 -6.01
N PHE A 9 0.91 -0.79 -7.09
CA PHE A 9 -0.05 -1.88 -7.17
C PHE A 9 0.25 -2.95 -6.12
N GLU A 10 1.51 -3.28 -5.97
CA GLU A 10 1.90 -4.31 -5.03
C GLU A 10 1.56 -3.91 -3.60
N ILE A 11 1.81 -2.66 -3.26
CA ILE A 11 1.50 -2.19 -1.92
C ILE A 11 0.00 -2.23 -1.69
N ARG A 12 -0.77 -1.79 -2.66
CA ARG A 12 -2.22 -1.79 -2.54
C ARG A 12 -2.75 -3.21 -2.39
N ASN A 13 -2.20 -4.12 -3.15
CA ASN A 13 -2.61 -5.52 -3.06
C ASN A 13 -2.33 -6.08 -1.67
N LYS A 14 -1.20 -5.72 -1.12
CA LYS A 14 -0.85 -6.18 0.21
C LYS A 14 -1.82 -5.63 1.25
N ILE A 15 -2.15 -4.35 1.12
CA ILE A 15 -3.09 -3.74 2.05
C ILE A 15 -4.43 -4.46 1.97
N ASP A 16 -4.86 -4.73 0.76
CA ASP A 16 -6.12 -5.42 0.54
C ASP A 16 -6.11 -6.80 1.19
N SER A 17 -5.02 -7.52 0.97
CA SER A 17 -4.89 -8.86 1.55
C SER A 17 -4.92 -8.81 3.07
N LEU A 18 -4.23 -7.85 3.63
CA LEU A 18 -4.19 -7.73 5.09
C LEU A 18 -5.55 -7.39 5.65
N LYS A 19 -6.25 -6.49 4.97
CA LYS A 19 -7.59 -6.12 5.42
C LYS A 19 -8.52 -7.33 5.39
N GLU A 20 -8.42 -8.11 4.36
CA GLU A 20 -9.24 -9.29 4.23
C GLU A 20 -8.91 -10.31 5.32
N SER A 21 -7.63 -10.53 5.56
CA SER A 21 -7.21 -11.44 6.61
C SER A 21 -7.69 -10.94 7.96
N GLN A 22 -7.60 -9.65 8.18
CA GLN A 22 -8.02 -9.07 9.44
C GLN A 22 -9.49 -9.36 9.70
N GLU A 23 -10.29 -9.24 8.67
CA GLU A 23 -11.72 -9.49 8.80
C GLU A 23 -12.00 -10.97 8.98
N LYS A 24 -11.39 -11.78 8.16
CA LYS A 24 -11.67 -13.20 8.16
C LYS A 24 -11.22 -13.89 9.44
N ASN A 25 -10.03 -13.55 9.89
CA ASN A 25 -9.42 -14.23 11.02
C ASN A 25 -9.59 -13.45 12.31
N GLU A 26 -10.22 -12.30 12.25
CA GLU A 26 -10.43 -11.49 13.45
C GLU A 26 -9.13 -11.21 14.15
N VAL A 27 -8.09 -10.92 13.39
CA VAL A 27 -6.79 -10.56 13.94
C VAL A 27 -6.55 -9.07 13.73
N ASP A 28 -5.67 -8.53 14.55
CA ASP A 28 -5.40 -7.10 14.50
C ASP A 28 -4.15 -6.84 13.66
N LEU A 29 -4.34 -6.50 12.42
CA LEU A 29 -3.24 -6.19 11.52
C LEU A 29 -3.18 -4.71 11.20
N GLN A 30 -3.77 -3.90 12.04
CA GLN A 30 -3.86 -2.48 11.78
C GLN A 30 -2.46 -1.85 11.66
N ASP A 31 -1.54 -2.28 12.50
CA ASP A 31 -0.19 -1.74 12.44
C ASP A 31 0.45 -1.99 11.08
N GLU A 32 0.28 -3.20 10.58
CA GLU A 32 0.84 -3.54 9.28
C GLU A 32 0.17 -2.74 8.19
N ILE A 33 -1.14 -2.62 8.27
CA ILE A 33 -1.88 -1.86 7.27
C ILE A 33 -1.45 -0.40 7.29
N ASP A 34 -1.29 0.14 8.47
CA ASP A 34 -0.85 1.53 8.60
C ASP A 34 0.51 1.75 7.96
N MET A 35 1.42 0.82 8.19
CA MET A 35 2.76 0.92 7.62
C MET A 35 2.70 0.89 6.10
N LEU A 36 1.90 -0.01 5.57
CA LEU A 36 1.78 -0.13 4.12
C LEU A 36 1.12 1.09 3.52
N GLU A 37 0.13 1.62 4.21
CA GLU A 37 -0.53 2.82 3.72
C GLU A 37 0.42 4.00 3.74
N ALA A 38 1.26 4.08 4.74
CA ALA A 38 2.27 5.13 4.79
C ALA A 38 3.25 4.99 3.64
N SER A 39 3.65 3.77 3.36
CA SER A 39 4.55 3.53 2.23
C SER A 39 3.89 3.92 0.92
N LEU A 40 2.64 3.56 0.77
CA LEU A 40 1.91 3.90 -0.45
C LEU A 40 1.84 5.42 -0.62
N LYS A 41 1.58 6.11 0.47
CA LYS A 41 1.49 7.54 0.42
C LYS A 41 2.82 8.16 0.02
N ARG A 42 3.90 7.64 0.58
CA ARG A 42 5.23 8.17 0.27
C ARG A 42 5.55 7.97 -1.21
N GLU A 43 5.25 6.80 -1.72
CA GLU A 43 5.52 6.51 -3.12
C GLU A 43 4.72 7.43 -4.03
N THR A 44 3.47 7.64 -3.68
CA THR A 44 2.62 8.50 -4.47
C THR A 44 3.16 9.94 -4.45
N THR A 45 3.55 10.41 -3.29
CA THR A 45 4.10 11.76 -3.17
C THR A 45 5.37 11.88 -3.99
N LYS A 46 6.20 10.85 -3.96
CA LYS A 46 7.43 10.87 -4.73
C LYS A 46 7.15 11.04 -6.21
N VAL A 47 6.18 10.31 -6.70
CA VAL A 47 5.84 10.39 -8.11
C VAL A 47 5.39 11.80 -8.47
N TYR A 48 4.55 12.36 -7.64
CA TYR A 48 4.07 13.71 -7.89
C TYR A 48 5.20 14.72 -7.85
N THR A 49 6.09 14.56 -6.89
CA THR A 49 7.21 15.49 -6.75
C THR A 49 8.11 15.44 -7.97
N ASN A 50 8.28 14.26 -8.52
CA ASN A 50 9.15 14.09 -9.67
C ASN A 50 8.53 14.60 -10.95
N LEU A 51 7.24 14.85 -10.90
CA LEU A 51 6.55 15.25 -12.09
C LEU A 51 6.71 16.73 -12.31
N LYS A 52 7.69 17.25 -12.54
CA LYS A 52 7.79 18.69 -12.68
C LYS A 52 7.55 19.16 -14.11
#